data_d141e9663b61d262332a7580c362176a
#
_entry.id   d141e9663b61d262332a7580c362176a
#
_cell.length_a   1.000
_cell.length_b   1.000
_cell.length_c   1.000
_cell.angle_alpha   90.00
_cell.angle_beta   90.00
_cell.angle_gamma   90.00
#
_symmetry.space_group_name_H-M   'P 1'
#
loop_
_entity.id
_entity.type
_entity.pdbx_description
1 polymer ?
#
loop_
_entity_poly.entity_id
_entity_poly.type
_entity_poly.pdbx_seq_one_letter_code
_entity_poly.pdbx_strand_id
1 'polypeptide(L)'
;MKNRCAMIFLALVVTLTSACATLGRFGPGYDSFNRGLSLFNQGRFAESVEPLEDATRRDPEFAEAYLYLGRAYISQSRWRDAIQPLRTAFRLSPRQSQQEIMNLLVDAMFAAALNDFHLGGGPTPPTRSKEIL
;
A
#
# COMPACT_ATOMS: atom_id res chain seq x y z
N MET A 1 -21.00 -24.25 -47.28
CA MET A 1 -20.04 -24.77 -46.30
C MET A 1 -18.96 -23.74 -45.86
N LYS A 2 -18.62 -22.73 -46.66
CA LYS A 2 -17.59 -21.72 -46.34
C LYS A 2 -17.93 -20.81 -45.16
N ASN A 3 -19.21 -20.51 -44.91
CA ASN A 3 -19.60 -19.55 -43.85
C ASN A 3 -19.62 -20.14 -42.43
N ARG A 4 -19.68 -21.46 -42.30
CA ARG A 4 -19.67 -22.14 -41.00
C ARG A 4 -18.29 -22.17 -40.37
N CYS A 5 -17.24 -22.31 -41.17
CA CYS A 5 -15.84 -22.27 -40.68
C CYS A 5 -15.43 -20.85 -40.25
N ALA A 6 -15.91 -19.82 -40.96
CA ALA A 6 -15.65 -18.43 -40.59
C ALA A 6 -16.29 -18.03 -39.25
N MET A 7 -17.50 -18.50 -38.98
CA MET A 7 -18.17 -18.25 -37.69
C MET A 7 -17.49 -18.99 -36.53
N ILE A 8 -17.00 -20.20 -36.76
CA ILE A 8 -16.24 -20.95 -35.72
C ILE A 8 -14.91 -20.28 -35.42
N PHE A 9 -14.21 -19.80 -36.44
CA PHE A 9 -12.95 -19.04 -36.26
C PHE A 9 -13.18 -17.72 -35.53
N LEU A 10 -14.26 -16.99 -35.85
CA LEU A 10 -14.59 -15.73 -35.16
C LEU A 10 -14.97 -15.98 -33.70
N ALA A 11 -15.72 -17.04 -33.39
CA ALA A 11 -16.05 -17.42 -32.03
C ALA A 11 -14.81 -17.83 -31.21
N LEU A 12 -13.85 -18.54 -31.83
CA LEU A 12 -12.62 -18.97 -31.18
C LEU A 12 -11.71 -17.78 -30.86
N VAL A 13 -11.62 -16.80 -31.76
CA VAL A 13 -10.82 -15.57 -31.54
C VAL A 13 -11.41 -14.70 -30.43
N VAL A 14 -12.74 -14.58 -30.35
CA VAL A 14 -13.42 -13.82 -29.30
C VAL A 14 -13.24 -14.46 -27.92
N THR A 15 -13.20 -15.79 -27.83
CA THR A 15 -12.95 -16.48 -26.56
C THR A 15 -11.49 -16.39 -26.09
N LEU A 16 -10.52 -16.32 -26.99
CA LEU A 16 -9.11 -16.14 -26.64
C LEU A 16 -8.80 -14.71 -26.15
N THR A 17 -9.48 -13.70 -26.66
CA THR A 17 -9.25 -12.31 -26.22
C THR A 17 -9.82 -12.01 -24.83
N SER A 18 -10.85 -12.74 -24.40
CA SER A 18 -11.41 -12.59 -23.04
C SER A 18 -10.53 -13.20 -21.95
N ALA A 19 -9.67 -14.16 -22.28
CA ALA A 19 -8.77 -14.80 -21.30
C ALA A 19 -7.62 -13.91 -20.86
N CYS A 20 -7.17 -12.95 -21.69
CA CYS A 20 -6.07 -12.04 -21.33
C CYS A 20 -6.48 -10.93 -20.34
N ALA A 21 -7.76 -10.58 -20.25
CA ALA A 21 -8.23 -9.51 -19.35
C ALA A 21 -8.32 -9.93 -17.88
N THR A 22 -8.31 -11.23 -17.58
CA THR A 22 -8.37 -11.76 -16.21
C THR A 22 -6.99 -12.07 -15.62
N LEU A 23 -5.94 -12.20 -16.42
CA LEU A 23 -4.58 -12.47 -15.96
C LEU A 23 -3.93 -11.28 -15.22
N GLY A 24 -4.40 -10.06 -15.43
CA GLY A 24 -3.91 -8.86 -14.73
C GLY A 24 -4.36 -8.75 -13.26
N ARG A 25 -5.30 -9.60 -12.81
CA ARG A 25 -5.81 -9.61 -11.42
C ARG A 25 -5.12 -10.62 -10.50
N PHE A 26 -4.21 -11.44 -11.04
CA PHE A 26 -3.50 -12.49 -10.30
C PHE A 26 -2.00 -12.25 -10.29
N GLY A 27 -1.59 -11.02 -9.99
CA GLY A 27 -0.18 -10.70 -9.79
C GLY A 27 0.39 -11.40 -8.53
N PRO A 28 1.72 -11.58 -8.46
CA PRO A 28 2.35 -12.05 -7.24
C PRO A 28 1.93 -11.15 -6.08
N GLY A 29 1.46 -11.73 -4.98
CA GLY A 29 1.00 -10.98 -3.81
C GLY A 29 -0.49 -10.64 -3.75
N TYR A 30 -1.25 -10.83 -4.83
CA TYR A 30 -2.68 -10.49 -4.86
C TYR A 30 -3.53 -11.26 -3.83
N ASP A 31 -3.25 -12.56 -3.62
CA ASP A 31 -3.95 -13.36 -2.62
C ASP A 31 -3.65 -12.87 -1.20
N SER A 32 -2.40 -12.53 -0.93
CA SER A 32 -1.97 -11.96 0.35
C SER A 32 -2.62 -10.60 0.58
N PHE A 33 -2.69 -9.76 -0.46
CA PHE A 33 -3.39 -8.47 -0.42
C PHE A 33 -4.88 -8.64 -0.11
N ASN A 34 -5.59 -9.53 -0.79
CA ASN A 34 -7.01 -9.77 -0.54
C ASN A 34 -7.28 -10.25 0.88
N ARG A 35 -6.42 -11.12 1.43
CA ARG A 35 -6.51 -11.54 2.82
C ARG A 35 -6.32 -10.37 3.77
N GLY A 36 -5.30 -9.55 3.53
CA GLY A 36 -5.04 -8.34 4.32
C GLY A 36 -6.17 -7.33 4.24
N LEU A 37 -6.68 -7.07 3.04
CA LEU A 37 -7.82 -6.18 2.80
C LEU A 37 -9.09 -6.68 3.51
N SER A 38 -9.35 -7.98 3.48
CA SER A 38 -10.49 -8.58 4.19
C SER A 38 -10.39 -8.35 5.70
N LEU A 39 -9.21 -8.58 6.29
CA LEU A 39 -8.98 -8.33 7.71
C LEU A 39 -9.09 -6.84 8.06
N PHE A 40 -8.54 -5.98 7.22
CA PHE A 40 -8.66 -4.52 7.37
C PHE A 40 -10.12 -4.07 7.40
N ASN A 41 -10.94 -4.54 6.46
CA ASN A 41 -12.36 -4.22 6.38
C ASN A 41 -13.19 -4.77 7.56
N GLN A 42 -12.69 -5.79 8.25
CA GLN A 42 -13.26 -6.32 9.49
C GLN A 42 -12.82 -5.53 10.74
N GLY A 43 -11.99 -4.48 10.58
CA GLY A 43 -11.42 -3.71 11.68
C GLY A 43 -10.26 -4.43 12.41
N ARG A 44 -9.81 -5.58 11.90
CA ARG A 44 -8.70 -6.38 12.45
C ARG A 44 -7.37 -5.84 11.93
N PHE A 45 -7.08 -4.59 12.23
CA PHE A 45 -5.95 -3.86 11.65
C PHE A 45 -4.59 -4.48 11.98
N ALA A 46 -4.41 -4.97 13.20
CA ALA A 46 -3.15 -5.60 13.59
C ALA A 46 -2.86 -6.89 12.79
N GLU A 47 -3.90 -7.68 12.55
CA GLU A 47 -3.79 -8.93 11.82
C GLU A 47 -3.69 -8.74 10.30
N SER A 48 -4.13 -7.58 9.79
CA SER A 48 -4.01 -7.25 8.38
C SER A 48 -2.59 -6.90 7.95
N VAL A 49 -1.71 -6.52 8.88
CA VAL A 49 -0.35 -6.07 8.58
C VAL A 49 0.47 -7.16 7.91
N GLU A 50 0.54 -8.35 8.49
CA GLU A 50 1.35 -9.46 7.97
C GLU A 50 1.01 -9.82 6.50
N PRO A 51 -0.26 -10.07 6.13
CA PRO A 51 -0.60 -10.36 4.75
C PRO A 51 -0.38 -9.17 3.81
N LEU A 52 -0.53 -7.92 4.27
CA LEU A 52 -0.23 -6.75 3.45
C LEU A 52 1.29 -6.59 3.23
N GLU A 53 2.11 -6.86 4.25
CA GLU A 53 3.57 -6.91 4.09
C GLU A 53 4.01 -8.05 3.14
N ASP A 54 3.37 -9.22 3.22
CA ASP A 54 3.64 -10.31 2.29
C ASP A 54 3.30 -9.91 0.85
N ALA A 55 2.18 -9.20 0.64
CA ALA A 55 1.80 -8.67 -0.66
C ALA A 55 2.86 -7.72 -1.23
N THR A 56 3.38 -6.78 -0.43
CA THR A 56 4.42 -5.82 -0.85
C THR A 56 5.77 -6.47 -1.11
N ARG A 57 6.09 -7.57 -0.41
CA ARG A 57 7.32 -8.34 -0.67
C ARG A 57 7.25 -9.11 -1.99
N ARG A 58 6.07 -9.67 -2.31
CA ARG A 58 5.85 -10.44 -3.55
C ARG A 58 5.73 -9.57 -4.77
N ASP A 59 5.13 -8.39 -4.61
CA ASP A 59 4.99 -7.40 -5.67
C ASP A 59 5.39 -6.01 -5.15
N PRO A 60 6.65 -5.61 -5.34
CA PRO A 60 7.16 -4.31 -4.91
C PRO A 60 6.55 -3.11 -5.65
N GLU A 61 5.82 -3.33 -6.74
CA GLU A 61 5.12 -2.29 -7.50
C GLU A 61 3.63 -2.20 -7.18
N PHE A 62 3.14 -3.00 -6.24
CA PHE A 62 1.75 -3.03 -5.84
C PHE A 62 1.39 -1.83 -4.94
N ALA A 63 1.17 -0.68 -5.55
CA ALA A 63 0.88 0.59 -4.85
C ALA A 63 -0.25 0.48 -3.82
N GLU A 64 -1.32 -0.25 -4.16
CA GLU A 64 -2.49 -0.41 -3.30
C GLU A 64 -2.17 -1.21 -2.03
N ALA A 65 -1.32 -2.22 -2.10
CA ALA A 65 -0.87 -2.97 -0.93
C ALA A 65 -0.11 -2.07 0.06
N TYR A 66 0.78 -1.20 -0.45
CA TYR A 66 1.46 -0.22 0.38
C TYR A 66 0.49 0.81 1.00
N LEU A 67 -0.52 1.25 0.26
CA LEU A 67 -1.52 2.18 0.78
C LEU A 67 -2.30 1.56 1.96
N TYR A 68 -2.80 0.33 1.79
CA TYR A 68 -3.54 -0.35 2.86
C TYR A 68 -2.65 -0.72 4.04
N LEU A 69 -1.37 -1.05 3.81
CA LEU A 69 -0.40 -1.26 4.89
C LEU A 69 -0.21 0.01 5.71
N GLY A 70 -0.05 1.16 5.05
CA GLY A 70 0.04 2.45 5.73
C GLY A 70 -1.23 2.78 6.53
N ARG A 71 -2.41 2.55 5.96
CA ARG A 71 -3.69 2.73 6.65
C ARG A 71 -3.84 1.80 7.85
N ALA A 72 -3.40 0.54 7.75
CA ALA A 72 -3.43 -0.41 8.86
C ALA A 72 -2.55 0.06 10.03
N TYR A 73 -1.39 0.63 9.75
CA TYR A 73 -0.53 1.23 10.78
C TYR A 73 -1.15 2.49 11.41
N ILE A 74 -1.74 3.38 10.60
CA ILE A 74 -2.47 4.56 11.10
C ILE A 74 -3.60 4.15 12.06
N SER A 75 -4.40 3.15 11.68
CA SER A 75 -5.51 2.65 12.50
C SER A 75 -5.07 2.04 13.84
N GLN A 76 -3.80 1.68 13.96
CA GLN A 76 -3.15 1.21 15.19
C GLN A 76 -2.40 2.32 15.94
N SER A 77 -2.50 3.58 15.51
CA SER A 77 -1.71 4.71 16.01
C SER A 77 -0.18 4.53 15.87
N ARG A 78 0.24 3.66 14.97
CA ARG A 78 1.65 3.39 14.63
C ARG A 78 2.10 4.34 13.50
N TRP A 79 2.06 5.64 13.80
CA TRP A 79 2.25 6.71 12.82
C TRP A 79 3.59 6.64 12.09
N ARG A 80 4.68 6.36 12.81
CA ARG A 80 6.02 6.25 12.23
C ARG A 80 6.14 5.10 11.23
N ASP A 81 5.53 3.97 11.56
CA ASP A 81 5.56 2.78 10.72
C ASP A 81 4.76 2.98 9.42
N ALA A 82 3.73 3.85 9.46
CA ALA A 82 2.92 4.19 8.30
C ALA A 82 3.66 5.03 7.24
N ILE A 83 4.68 5.81 7.64
CA ILE A 83 5.33 6.79 6.75
C ILE A 83 5.98 6.13 5.53
N GLN A 84 6.74 5.05 5.71
CA GLN A 84 7.44 4.42 4.60
C GLN A 84 6.51 3.75 3.58
N PRO A 85 5.52 2.93 4.00
CA PRO A 85 4.51 2.40 3.08
C PRO A 85 3.77 3.51 2.31
N LEU A 86 3.33 4.57 2.97
CA LEU A 86 2.62 5.67 2.31
C LEU A 86 3.50 6.42 1.30
N ARG A 87 4.79 6.64 1.59
CA ARG A 87 5.73 7.24 0.64
C ARG A 87 5.91 6.35 -0.60
N THR A 88 5.99 5.03 -0.41
CA THR A 88 6.10 4.08 -1.51
C THR A 88 4.82 4.07 -2.34
N ALA A 89 3.65 4.00 -1.67
CA ALA A 89 2.35 4.10 -2.34
C ALA A 89 2.24 5.40 -3.16
N PHE A 90 2.63 6.54 -2.61
CA PHE A 90 2.61 7.82 -3.32
C PHE A 90 3.45 7.80 -4.59
N ARG A 91 4.66 7.25 -4.53
CA ARG A 91 5.57 7.15 -5.68
C ARG A 91 5.02 6.25 -6.78
N LEU A 92 4.37 5.14 -6.41
CA LEU A 92 3.86 4.14 -7.35
C LEU A 92 2.47 4.48 -7.89
N SER A 93 1.71 5.32 -7.20
CA SER A 93 0.32 5.61 -7.54
C SER A 93 0.17 6.58 -8.69
N PRO A 94 -0.89 6.43 -9.51
CA PRO A 94 -1.24 7.41 -10.52
C PRO A 94 -1.61 8.75 -9.87
N ARG A 95 -1.41 9.85 -10.60
CA ARG A 95 -1.62 11.23 -10.10
C ARG A 95 -2.97 11.48 -9.44
N GLN A 96 -4.01 10.78 -9.88
CA GLN A 96 -5.37 10.92 -9.35
C GLN A 96 -5.49 10.49 -7.88
N SER A 97 -4.74 9.47 -7.46
CA SER A 97 -4.76 8.95 -6.08
C SER A 97 -3.71 9.60 -5.17
N GLN A 98 -2.77 10.36 -5.75
CA GLN A 98 -1.65 10.94 -4.98
C GLN A 98 -2.11 11.94 -3.93
N GLN A 99 -3.19 12.69 -4.18
CA GLN A 99 -3.67 13.70 -3.23
C GLN A 99 -4.16 13.05 -1.92
N GLU A 100 -4.92 11.96 -2.02
CA GLU A 100 -5.38 11.21 -0.85
C GLU A 100 -4.21 10.64 -0.06
N ILE A 101 -3.26 10.01 -0.75
CA ILE A 101 -2.06 9.41 -0.12
C ILE A 101 -1.19 10.49 0.52
N MET A 102 -1.07 11.66 -0.12
CA MET A 102 -0.34 12.80 0.44
C MET A 102 -0.97 13.27 1.75
N ASN A 103 -2.29 13.39 1.81
CA ASN A 103 -2.98 13.79 3.04
C ASN A 103 -2.71 12.80 4.16
N LEU A 104 -2.84 11.49 3.91
CA LEU A 104 -2.53 10.45 4.89
C LEU A 104 -1.06 10.49 5.36
N LEU A 105 -0.14 10.78 4.43
CA LEU A 105 1.28 10.89 4.76
C LEU A 105 1.55 12.11 5.66
N VAL A 106 0.97 13.25 5.34
CA VAL A 106 1.11 14.48 6.16
C VAL A 106 0.52 14.25 7.55
N ASP A 107 -0.67 13.66 7.65
CA ASP A 107 -1.31 13.34 8.92
C ASP A 107 -0.45 12.38 9.77
N ALA A 108 0.10 11.34 9.15
CA ALA A 108 0.98 10.40 9.85
C ALA A 108 2.28 11.06 10.33
N MET A 109 2.88 11.92 9.52
CA MET A 109 4.10 12.66 9.91
C MET A 109 3.82 13.64 11.05
N PHE A 110 2.70 14.35 10.99
CA PHE A 110 2.32 15.30 12.04
C PHE A 110 1.99 14.58 13.35
N ALA A 111 1.21 13.49 13.29
CA ALA A 111 0.91 12.68 14.46
C ALA A 111 2.16 12.03 15.08
N ALA A 112 3.09 11.56 14.25
CA ALA A 112 4.36 11.03 14.72
C ALA A 112 5.18 12.10 15.47
N ALA A 113 5.26 13.32 14.91
CA ALA A 113 5.97 14.43 15.54
C ALA A 113 5.35 14.85 16.86
N LEU A 114 4.00 14.91 16.95
CA LEU A 114 3.30 15.21 18.20
C LEU A 114 3.54 14.14 19.26
N ASN A 115 3.54 12.88 18.87
CA ASN A 115 3.81 11.77 19.77
C ASN A 115 5.22 11.84 20.34
N ASP A 116 6.20 12.23 19.54
CA ASP A 116 7.58 12.44 19.99
C ASP A 116 7.69 13.61 20.98
N PHE A 117 6.93 14.67 20.74
CA PHE A 117 6.89 15.81 21.64
C PHE A 117 6.27 15.46 23.00
N HIS A 118 5.24 14.62 23.02
CA HIS A 118 4.57 14.21 24.26
C HIS A 118 5.34 13.13 25.04
N LEU A 119 6.07 12.23 24.38
CA LEU A 119 6.76 11.12 25.02
C LEU A 119 8.25 11.40 25.29
N GLY A 120 8.83 12.35 24.57
CA GLY A 120 10.23 12.64 24.65
C GLY A 120 10.48 14.07 25.06
N GLY A 121 10.21 14.58 26.23
CA GLY A 121 10.48 15.98 26.57
C GLY A 121 11.38 16.66 25.54
N GLY A 122 10.96 17.75 24.99
CA GLY A 122 11.39 18.45 23.78
C GLY A 122 12.84 18.26 23.28
N PRO A 123 13.23 18.78 22.14
CA PRO A 123 14.55 18.57 21.57
C PRO A 123 15.59 18.89 22.63
N THR A 124 16.37 17.90 23.04
CA THR A 124 17.52 18.14 23.91
C THR A 124 18.37 19.19 23.21
N PRO A 125 18.60 20.38 23.84
CA PRO A 125 19.47 21.37 23.23
C PRO A 125 20.81 20.69 23.02
N PRO A 126 21.55 21.02 21.94
CA PRO A 126 22.87 20.46 21.71
C PRO A 126 23.70 20.68 22.96
N THR A 127 24.14 19.60 23.57
CA THR A 127 25.10 19.67 24.70
C THR A 127 26.28 20.43 24.19
N ARG A 128 26.34 21.71 24.57
CA ARG A 128 27.54 22.54 24.36
C ARG A 128 28.66 21.81 25.08
N SER A 129 29.47 21.09 24.34
CA SER A 129 30.71 20.53 24.82
C SER A 129 31.49 21.66 25.52
N LYS A 130 31.60 21.55 26.82
CA LYS A 130 32.55 22.38 27.58
C LYS A 130 33.96 21.90 27.22
N GLU A 131 34.47 22.41 26.16
CA GLU A 131 35.93 22.53 25.96
C GLU A 131 36.29 23.97 26.12
N ILE A 132 36.58 24.33 27.37
CA ILE A 132 37.50 25.39 27.70
C ILE A 132 38.21 24.92 28.99
N LEU A 133 39.40 24.41 28.84
CA LEU A 133 40.62 24.70 29.60
C LEU A 133 41.72 23.75 29.18
#